data_0ae5559a566e3b5675bbe8a8fa245f10
#
_entry.id   0ae5559a566e3b5675bbe8a8fa245f10
#
_cell.length_a   1.000
_cell.length_b   1.000
_cell.length_c   1.000
_cell.angle_alpha   90.00
_cell.angle_beta   90.00
_cell.angle_gamma   90.00
#
_symmetry.space_group_name_H-M   'P 1'
#
loop_
_entity.id
_entity.type
_entity.pdbx_description
1 polymer ?
#
loop_
_entity_poly.entity_id
_entity_poly.type
_entity_poly.pdbx_seq_one_letter_code
_entity_poly.pdbx_strand_id
1 'polypeptide(L)'
;MDELGGRVLEGFIEDITEQVRGQLQLAVAELRYRSIFENSVVGMFQTSEEGRYLAANQALADLYGYPTPAALIEQLSDIANRLYVDPERREQFANEIRKSGVVRDFESEVFRCDGQRVWISENAHAVRGPDGSLLYYEGTAEDITERRQHQAQLEYQATHDPLTGLPNRNLLQERLDQAVLVARRCAEQVVVAFVDLDNFKVINDSLGHAAGDRLLVEISNRLRRSLRGVDTVARYGGDEFVLILGKQNDATILIQTLERIQSAIRAPLLLDAHELYVSCSIGVSICPQDGSDLATLLSHADAAMYLAKSEGKGQFQFYTPELNSSAHERLALEGALRRALEDEQLSVVYQPKVDCIGRVVGFEALARWQSPEFGQVSPAKFIPLAEETGLIKPLTDFVLATACREAAGWEGIHIAVNLSARQFADDGLLEQVRQMLAETGLPAARLQLEITESMLVGDIDRTVDTLTRLKALGVRIAVDDFGTGYSSLAYLKRFPIDILKIDRSFVMECERDDDAMAIPRAVISLGHSLGLRIVAEGVEKQSQLDILSQHGCEEFQGFLIAPPLAPEQVRGFVMTRQPASL
;
A
#
# COMPACT_ATOMS: atom_id res chain seq x y z
N MET A 1 122.81 -15.28 -11.62
CA MET A 1 122.69 -14.20 -12.64
C MET A 1 122.07 -14.82 -13.89
N ASP A 2 120.77 -14.61 -14.06
CA ASP A 2 120.13 -14.80 -15.36
C ASP A 2 119.33 -13.58 -15.67
N GLU A 3 119.79 -12.96 -16.73
CA GLU A 3 119.19 -11.78 -17.29
C GLU A 3 117.91 -12.15 -18.06
N LEU A 4 116.86 -11.85 -17.53
CA LEU A 4 115.66 -11.51 -18.30
C LEU A 4 114.60 -10.90 -17.27
N GLY A 5 114.48 -9.61 -17.36
CA GLY A 5 113.61 -8.87 -16.42
C GLY A 5 112.14 -9.21 -16.61
N GLY A 6 111.70 -10.34 -16.13
CA GLY A 6 110.35 -10.73 -16.04
C GLY A 6 109.79 -10.29 -14.69
N ARG A 7 108.79 -9.34 -14.65
CA ARG A 7 108.03 -9.10 -13.48
C ARG A 7 107.13 -10.32 -13.23
N VAL A 8 107.39 -11.04 -12.16
CA VAL A 8 106.56 -12.12 -11.63
C VAL A 8 105.40 -11.43 -10.90
N LEU A 9 104.27 -11.62 -11.39
CA LEU A 9 103.02 -11.27 -10.66
C LEU A 9 102.58 -12.53 -9.90
N GLU A 10 102.75 -12.52 -8.62
CA GLU A 10 102.06 -13.48 -7.75
C GLU A 10 100.65 -13.00 -7.51
N GLY A 11 99.66 -13.79 -7.93
CA GLY A 11 98.29 -13.52 -7.69
C GLY A 11 97.63 -14.67 -6.99
N PHE A 12 96.79 -14.34 -6.04
CA PHE A 12 95.93 -15.33 -5.41
C PHE A 12 94.66 -15.38 -6.21
N ILE A 13 94.14 -16.56 -6.54
CA ILE A 13 92.87 -16.81 -7.09
C ILE A 13 91.99 -17.39 -6.00
N GLU A 14 91.03 -16.66 -5.55
CA GLU A 14 90.03 -17.13 -4.57
C GLU A 14 88.71 -17.44 -5.35
N ASP A 15 88.14 -18.62 -5.08
CA ASP A 15 86.82 -18.97 -5.64
C ASP A 15 85.70 -18.27 -4.83
N ILE A 16 85.18 -17.22 -5.37
CA ILE A 16 84.10 -16.40 -4.79
C ILE A 16 82.70 -16.80 -5.28
N THR A 17 82.58 -17.96 -5.97
CA THR A 17 81.32 -18.40 -6.57
C THR A 17 80.16 -18.54 -5.58
N GLU A 18 80.41 -19.15 -4.42
CA GLU A 18 79.44 -19.30 -3.36
C GLU A 18 79.01 -17.93 -2.76
N GLN A 19 80.01 -17.05 -2.55
CA GLN A 19 79.75 -15.72 -2.00
C GLN A 19 78.92 -14.87 -2.96
N VAL A 20 79.25 -14.88 -4.25
CA VAL A 20 78.47 -14.18 -5.27
C VAL A 20 77.07 -14.80 -5.41
N ARG A 21 76.91 -16.11 -5.38
CA ARG A 21 75.62 -16.80 -5.42
C ARG A 21 74.75 -16.45 -4.22
N GLY A 22 75.37 -16.42 -3.01
CA GLY A 22 74.66 -16.00 -1.80
C GLY A 22 74.18 -14.54 -1.84
N GLN A 23 75.06 -13.64 -2.32
CA GLN A 23 74.70 -12.23 -2.50
C GLN A 23 73.57 -12.04 -3.55
N LEU A 24 73.63 -12.78 -4.65
CA LEU A 24 72.58 -12.73 -5.68
C LEU A 24 71.25 -13.27 -5.16
N GLN A 25 71.28 -14.39 -4.40
CA GLN A 25 70.08 -14.94 -3.76
C GLN A 25 69.45 -13.95 -2.77
N LEU A 26 70.27 -13.31 -1.96
CA LEU A 26 69.81 -12.28 -1.00
C LEU A 26 69.18 -11.08 -1.75
N ALA A 27 69.86 -10.57 -2.78
CA ALA A 27 69.36 -9.46 -3.60
C ALA A 27 68.02 -9.80 -4.28
N VAL A 28 67.90 -11.02 -4.81
CA VAL A 28 66.63 -11.48 -5.42
C VAL A 28 65.52 -11.61 -4.37
N ALA A 29 65.83 -12.13 -3.15
CA ALA A 29 64.87 -12.22 -2.07
C ALA A 29 64.39 -10.84 -1.58
N GLU A 30 65.34 -9.90 -1.43
CA GLU A 30 65.05 -8.51 -1.05
C GLU A 30 64.17 -7.81 -2.10
N LEU A 31 64.46 -7.97 -3.40
CA LEU A 31 63.64 -7.43 -4.47
C LEU A 31 62.21 -8.01 -4.47
N ARG A 32 62.08 -9.32 -4.23
CA ARG A 32 60.76 -9.95 -4.13
C ARG A 32 60.01 -9.43 -2.91
N TYR A 33 60.64 -9.36 -1.75
CA TYR A 33 60.01 -8.79 -0.56
C TYR A 33 59.55 -7.36 -0.77
N ARG A 34 60.44 -6.51 -1.28
CA ARG A 34 60.14 -5.11 -1.59
C ARG A 34 58.98 -4.99 -2.59
N SER A 35 58.97 -5.81 -3.64
CA SER A 35 57.89 -5.82 -4.64
C SER A 35 56.55 -6.23 -4.01
N ILE A 36 56.48 -7.22 -3.14
CA ILE A 36 55.24 -7.63 -2.47
C ILE A 36 54.78 -6.55 -1.48
N PHE A 37 55.71 -6.00 -0.70
CA PHE A 37 55.40 -4.99 0.30
C PHE A 37 54.87 -3.69 -0.33
N GLU A 38 55.59 -3.14 -1.33
CA GLU A 38 55.27 -1.85 -1.93
C GLU A 38 54.02 -1.91 -2.85
N ASN A 39 53.85 -3.02 -3.60
CA ASN A 39 52.75 -3.15 -4.54
C ASN A 39 51.51 -3.86 -3.99
N SER A 40 51.49 -4.19 -2.68
CA SER A 40 50.29 -4.70 -2.04
C SER A 40 49.18 -3.69 -2.03
N VAL A 41 47.94 -4.12 -2.35
CA VAL A 41 46.74 -3.29 -2.25
C VAL A 41 46.25 -3.16 -0.79
N VAL A 42 46.76 -3.98 0.10
CA VAL A 42 46.48 -3.95 1.54
C VAL A 42 47.58 -3.15 2.25
N GLY A 43 47.19 -2.31 3.19
CA GLY A 43 48.15 -1.60 4.03
C GLY A 43 49.03 -2.57 4.82
N MET A 44 50.35 -2.53 4.62
CA MET A 44 51.30 -3.36 5.34
C MET A 44 52.19 -2.49 6.23
N PHE A 45 52.48 -2.98 7.43
CA PHE A 45 53.28 -2.24 8.40
C PHE A 45 54.21 -3.13 9.19
N GLN A 46 55.28 -2.49 9.70
CA GLN A 46 56.09 -3.01 10.79
C GLN A 46 56.17 -1.97 11.92
N THR A 47 55.98 -2.39 13.17
CA THR A 47 56.04 -1.51 14.33
C THR A 47 56.98 -2.06 15.40
N SER A 48 57.61 -1.15 16.16
CA SER A 48 58.40 -1.52 17.35
C SER A 48 57.49 -2.01 18.50
N GLU A 49 58.09 -2.54 19.56
CA GLU A 49 57.38 -2.94 20.78
C GLU A 49 56.63 -1.75 21.42
N GLU A 50 57.22 -0.54 21.34
CA GLU A 50 56.61 0.69 21.86
C GLU A 50 55.47 1.24 20.97
N GLY A 51 55.22 0.59 19.81
CA GLY A 51 54.16 1.01 18.89
C GLY A 51 54.53 2.17 17.97
N ARG A 52 55.80 2.25 17.52
CA ARG A 52 56.25 3.18 16.49
C ARG A 52 56.34 2.47 15.14
N TYR A 53 55.88 3.08 14.07
CA TYR A 53 56.06 2.55 12.73
C TYR A 53 57.56 2.47 12.36
N LEU A 54 58.02 1.32 11.96
CA LEU A 54 59.37 1.05 11.43
C LEU A 54 59.35 1.02 9.90
N ALA A 55 58.28 0.44 9.33
CA ALA A 55 58.05 0.41 7.90
C ALA A 55 56.53 0.48 7.65
N ALA A 56 56.18 1.09 6.51
CA ALA A 56 54.83 1.14 5.98
C ALA A 56 54.88 1.10 4.45
N ASN A 57 53.89 0.52 3.81
CA ASN A 57 53.76 0.59 2.35
C ASN A 57 52.87 1.75 1.93
N GLN A 58 52.75 2.01 0.60
CA GLN A 58 51.93 3.11 0.07
C GLN A 58 50.45 2.90 0.39
N ALA A 59 49.93 1.68 0.34
CA ALA A 59 48.54 1.39 0.65
C ALA A 59 48.16 1.74 2.10
N LEU A 60 49.07 1.57 3.06
CA LEU A 60 48.85 2.00 4.45
C LEU A 60 48.83 3.54 4.55
N ALA A 61 49.76 4.20 3.84
CA ALA A 61 49.80 5.67 3.81
C ALA A 61 48.48 6.23 3.23
N ASP A 62 47.99 5.68 2.13
CA ASP A 62 46.74 6.06 1.49
C ASP A 62 45.52 5.79 2.41
N LEU A 63 45.51 4.66 3.10
CA LEU A 63 44.46 4.30 4.07
C LEU A 63 44.35 5.34 5.18
N TYR A 64 45.47 5.82 5.72
CA TYR A 64 45.45 6.84 6.78
C TYR A 64 45.51 8.29 6.26
N GLY A 65 45.51 8.47 4.93
CA GLY A 65 45.47 9.79 4.29
C GLY A 65 46.81 10.50 4.20
N TYR A 66 47.94 9.82 4.40
CA TYR A 66 49.27 10.41 4.25
C TYR A 66 49.76 10.30 2.81
N PRO A 67 50.47 11.32 2.30
CA PRO A 67 50.95 11.34 0.91
C PRO A 67 52.00 10.27 0.59
N THR A 68 52.76 9.87 1.59
CA THR A 68 53.85 8.86 1.44
C THR A 68 54.01 8.07 2.73
N PRO A 69 54.59 6.84 2.67
CA PRO A 69 54.95 6.05 3.85
C PRO A 69 55.89 6.78 4.80
N ALA A 70 56.83 7.54 4.25
CA ALA A 70 57.77 8.33 5.07
C ALA A 70 57.06 9.41 5.89
N ALA A 71 56.10 10.10 5.28
CA ALA A 71 55.27 11.11 5.97
C ALA A 71 54.43 10.47 7.10
N LEU A 72 53.86 9.29 6.85
CA LEU A 72 53.14 8.51 7.87
C LEU A 72 54.04 8.19 9.06
N ILE A 73 55.22 7.60 8.81
CA ILE A 73 56.15 7.19 9.86
C ILE A 73 56.64 8.39 10.69
N GLU A 74 56.94 9.51 10.05
CA GLU A 74 57.42 10.73 10.72
C GLU A 74 56.34 11.40 11.57
N GLN A 75 55.12 11.54 11.03
CA GLN A 75 54.05 12.30 11.66
C GLN A 75 53.24 11.49 12.66
N LEU A 76 53.09 10.17 12.47
CA LEU A 76 52.33 9.29 13.34
C LEU A 76 53.28 8.56 14.33
N SER A 77 53.97 9.34 15.16
CA SER A 77 54.92 8.84 16.17
C SER A 77 54.27 8.26 17.42
N ASP A 78 53.00 8.61 17.68
CA ASP A 78 52.19 8.14 18.81
C ASP A 78 50.88 7.51 18.28
N ILE A 79 50.98 6.23 17.97
CA ILE A 79 49.84 5.46 17.43
C ILE A 79 48.68 5.41 18.43
N ALA A 80 48.99 5.26 19.74
CA ALA A 80 47.95 5.09 20.75
C ALA A 80 47.01 6.26 20.88
N ASN A 81 47.51 7.48 20.86
CA ASN A 81 46.74 8.68 21.13
C ASN A 81 46.29 9.44 19.85
N ARG A 82 46.94 9.13 18.72
CA ARG A 82 46.66 9.87 17.48
C ARG A 82 45.92 9.06 16.40
N LEU A 83 46.09 7.74 16.40
CA LEU A 83 45.44 6.89 15.38
C LEU A 83 44.10 6.37 15.87
N TYR A 84 44.01 5.78 17.03
CA TYR A 84 42.78 5.14 17.51
C TYR A 84 41.78 6.17 18.05
N VAL A 85 40.51 6.06 17.66
CA VAL A 85 39.40 6.88 18.20
C VAL A 85 39.20 6.54 19.68
N ASP A 86 39.28 5.26 20.03
CA ASP A 86 39.24 4.77 21.39
C ASP A 86 40.65 4.29 21.81
N PRO A 87 41.34 5.00 22.71
CA PRO A 87 42.67 4.63 23.17
C PRO A 87 42.74 3.21 23.81
N GLU A 88 41.66 2.74 24.44
CA GLU A 88 41.61 1.43 25.05
C GLU A 88 41.76 0.30 24.01
N ARG A 89 41.32 0.52 22.78
CA ARG A 89 41.47 -0.45 21.68
C ARG A 89 42.95 -0.72 21.38
N ARG A 90 43.78 0.31 21.39
CA ARG A 90 45.24 0.12 21.21
C ARG A 90 45.85 -0.73 22.32
N GLU A 91 45.43 -0.51 23.55
CA GLU A 91 45.91 -1.28 24.69
C GLU A 91 45.46 -2.76 24.58
N GLN A 92 44.21 -3.00 24.18
CA GLN A 92 43.68 -4.33 23.90
C GLN A 92 44.53 -5.04 22.82
N PHE A 93 44.80 -4.37 21.69
CA PHE A 93 45.62 -4.89 20.60
C PHE A 93 47.03 -5.27 21.11
N ALA A 94 47.67 -4.36 21.84
CA ALA A 94 49.02 -4.59 22.38
C ALA A 94 49.06 -5.73 23.42
N ASN A 95 48.01 -5.90 24.22
CA ASN A 95 47.89 -6.97 25.18
C ASN A 95 47.65 -8.32 24.48
N GLU A 96 46.82 -8.35 23.44
CA GLU A 96 46.55 -9.56 22.68
C GLU A 96 47.79 -10.07 21.95
N ILE A 97 48.53 -9.20 21.25
CA ILE A 97 49.71 -9.60 20.50
C ILE A 97 50.87 -10.01 21.47
N ARG A 98 50.98 -9.35 22.62
CA ARG A 98 51.96 -9.76 23.65
C ARG A 98 51.67 -11.15 24.23
N LYS A 99 50.40 -11.47 24.43
CA LYS A 99 49.94 -12.70 25.05
C LYS A 99 49.97 -13.90 24.09
N SER A 100 49.46 -13.73 22.87
CA SER A 100 49.26 -14.78 21.88
C SER A 100 50.32 -14.81 20.78
N GLY A 101 51.07 -13.73 20.60
CA GLY A 101 52.01 -13.52 19.49
C GLY A 101 51.33 -13.21 18.15
N VAL A 102 50.01 -13.26 18.08
CA VAL A 102 49.25 -13.03 16.86
C VAL A 102 47.93 -12.33 17.21
N VAL A 103 47.51 -11.38 16.38
CA VAL A 103 46.18 -10.75 16.39
C VAL A 103 45.54 -10.95 15.02
N ARG A 104 44.26 -11.31 14.97
CA ARG A 104 43.51 -11.54 13.75
C ARG A 104 42.19 -10.79 13.77
N ASP A 105 41.83 -10.23 12.62
CA ASP A 105 40.55 -9.54 12.38
C ASP A 105 40.21 -8.54 13.50
N PHE A 106 41.23 -7.80 13.96
CA PHE A 106 41.06 -6.83 15.03
C PHE A 106 40.45 -5.54 14.45
N GLU A 107 39.15 -5.36 14.63
CA GLU A 107 38.44 -4.20 14.11
C GLU A 107 38.54 -3.00 15.06
N SER A 108 38.91 -1.84 14.53
CA SER A 108 39.04 -0.59 15.27
C SER A 108 38.62 0.60 14.42
N GLU A 109 38.06 1.62 15.08
CA GLU A 109 37.84 2.93 14.45
C GLU A 109 39.08 3.79 14.64
N VAL A 110 39.59 4.37 13.56
CA VAL A 110 40.83 5.15 13.56
C VAL A 110 40.63 6.49 12.86
N PHE A 111 41.48 7.47 13.19
CA PHE A 111 41.52 8.76 12.53
C PHE A 111 42.49 8.73 11.34
N ARG A 112 42.08 9.29 10.25
CA ARG A 112 42.96 9.70 9.15
C ARG A 112 43.65 11.03 9.49
N CYS A 113 44.68 11.38 8.74
CA CYS A 113 45.43 12.62 8.93
C CYS A 113 44.57 13.90 8.75
N ASP A 114 43.48 13.81 8.00
CA ASP A 114 42.50 14.88 7.78
C ASP A 114 41.40 14.95 8.86
N GLY A 115 41.44 14.06 9.87
CA GLY A 115 40.45 13.97 10.95
C GLY A 115 39.22 13.15 10.62
N GLN A 116 39.09 12.60 9.41
CA GLN A 116 38.02 11.64 9.10
C GLN A 116 38.22 10.35 9.89
N ARG A 117 37.11 9.65 10.16
CA ARG A 117 37.13 8.35 10.82
C ARG A 117 36.91 7.24 9.82
N VAL A 118 37.70 6.18 9.94
CA VAL A 118 37.60 4.98 9.13
C VAL A 118 37.64 3.75 10.02
N TRP A 119 36.96 2.71 9.64
CA TRP A 119 37.05 1.41 10.29
C TRP A 119 38.11 0.58 9.61
N ILE A 120 39.06 0.04 10.41
CA ILE A 120 40.09 -0.86 9.92
C ILE A 120 39.99 -2.24 10.56
N SER A 121 40.41 -3.26 9.81
CA SER A 121 40.68 -4.60 10.32
C SER A 121 42.18 -4.84 10.28
N GLU A 122 42.79 -5.12 11.44
CA GLU A 122 44.22 -5.35 11.58
C GLU A 122 44.53 -6.82 11.83
N ASN A 123 45.48 -7.36 11.08
CA ASN A 123 46.09 -8.66 11.35
C ASN A 123 47.54 -8.45 11.60
N ALA A 124 48.09 -8.94 12.72
CA ALA A 124 49.47 -8.72 13.07
C ALA A 124 50.08 -9.94 13.79
N HIS A 125 51.39 -10.09 13.68
CA HIS A 125 52.14 -11.10 14.43
C HIS A 125 53.50 -10.57 14.88
N ALA A 126 54.03 -11.21 15.91
CA ALA A 126 55.34 -10.90 16.46
C ALA A 126 56.43 -11.64 15.67
N VAL A 127 57.36 -10.89 15.11
CA VAL A 127 58.57 -11.44 14.48
C VAL A 127 59.69 -11.49 15.52
N ARG A 128 60.33 -12.69 15.69
CA ARG A 128 61.33 -12.92 16.70
C ARG A 128 62.67 -13.32 16.09
N GLY A 129 63.74 -12.92 16.72
CA GLY A 129 65.10 -13.32 16.39
C GLY A 129 65.40 -14.79 16.70
N PRO A 130 66.56 -15.29 16.23
CA PRO A 130 67.05 -16.67 16.56
C PRO A 130 67.20 -16.94 18.04
N ASP A 131 67.41 -15.92 18.86
CA ASP A 131 67.51 -15.94 20.33
C ASP A 131 66.16 -15.86 21.05
N GLY A 132 65.07 -15.77 20.31
CA GLY A 132 63.71 -15.62 20.83
C GLY A 132 63.30 -14.18 21.19
N SER A 133 64.22 -13.20 21.08
CA SER A 133 63.96 -11.79 21.32
C SER A 133 62.95 -11.26 20.29
N LEU A 134 62.03 -10.36 20.71
CA LEU A 134 61.13 -9.66 19.78
C LEU A 134 61.95 -8.68 18.94
N LEU A 135 61.84 -8.78 17.63
CA LEU A 135 62.44 -7.84 16.68
C LEU A 135 61.48 -6.71 16.35
N TYR A 136 60.28 -7.06 15.92
CA TYR A 136 59.20 -6.11 15.57
C TYR A 136 57.87 -6.87 15.47
N TYR A 137 56.77 -6.12 15.43
CA TYR A 137 55.47 -6.62 14.97
C TYR A 137 55.28 -6.29 13.50
N GLU A 138 54.74 -7.23 12.74
CA GLU A 138 54.38 -6.98 11.35
C GLU A 138 52.92 -7.35 11.12
N GLY A 139 52.26 -6.58 10.27
CA GLY A 139 50.83 -6.80 10.05
C GLY A 139 50.30 -6.10 8.83
N THR A 140 49.01 -6.31 8.64
CA THR A 140 48.20 -5.69 7.60
C THR A 140 47.04 -4.92 8.22
N ALA A 141 46.64 -3.83 7.57
CA ALA A 141 45.44 -3.07 7.86
C ALA A 141 44.60 -2.90 6.60
N GLU A 142 43.33 -3.20 6.68
CA GLU A 142 42.37 -3.12 5.61
C GLU A 142 41.24 -2.16 5.99
N ASP A 143 40.80 -1.28 5.05
CA ASP A 143 39.62 -0.45 5.24
C ASP A 143 38.36 -1.32 5.15
N ILE A 144 37.58 -1.37 6.21
CA ILE A 144 36.32 -2.10 6.30
C ILE A 144 35.12 -1.16 6.46
N THR A 145 35.30 0.13 6.23
CA THR A 145 34.26 1.15 6.42
C THR A 145 33.04 0.87 5.55
N GLU A 146 33.24 0.65 4.25
CA GLU A 146 32.15 0.31 3.32
C GLU A 146 31.48 -1.01 3.71
N ARG A 147 32.28 -2.03 4.06
CA ARG A 147 31.74 -3.33 4.49
C ARG A 147 30.83 -3.19 5.70
N ARG A 148 31.26 -2.41 6.71
CA ARG A 148 30.45 -2.15 7.91
C ARG A 148 29.22 -1.30 7.63
N GLN A 149 29.31 -0.30 6.77
CA GLN A 149 28.16 0.50 6.35
C GLN A 149 27.13 -0.36 5.62
N HIS A 150 27.56 -1.18 4.69
CA HIS A 150 26.67 -2.12 4.00
C HIS A 150 26.03 -3.12 4.95
N GLN A 151 26.82 -3.66 5.89
CA GLN A 151 26.31 -4.58 6.91
C GLN A 151 25.23 -3.92 7.78
N ALA A 152 25.51 -2.73 8.30
CA ALA A 152 24.55 -1.96 9.10
C ALA A 152 23.30 -1.59 8.29
N GLN A 153 23.45 -1.27 7.01
CA GLN A 153 22.33 -1.00 6.12
C GLN A 153 21.47 -2.25 5.88
N LEU A 154 22.09 -3.42 5.68
CA LEU A 154 21.36 -4.68 5.54
C LEU A 154 20.61 -5.04 6.83
N GLU A 155 21.24 -4.87 7.99
CA GLU A 155 20.59 -5.08 9.29
C GLU A 155 19.41 -4.13 9.51
N TYR A 156 19.57 -2.88 9.11
CA TYR A 156 18.47 -1.91 9.16
C TYR A 156 17.32 -2.28 8.20
N GLN A 157 17.64 -2.66 6.96
CA GLN A 157 16.64 -3.10 5.96
C GLN A 157 15.95 -4.41 6.36
N ALA A 158 16.63 -5.30 7.08
CA ALA A 158 16.02 -6.52 7.60
C ALA A 158 14.89 -6.24 8.60
N THR A 159 14.90 -5.07 9.24
CA THR A 159 13.98 -4.70 10.33
C THR A 159 13.09 -3.48 10.03
N HIS A 160 13.42 -2.68 9.00
CA HIS A 160 12.69 -1.44 8.66
C HIS A 160 12.27 -1.41 7.19
N ASP A 161 11.17 -0.70 6.92
CA ASP A 161 10.72 -0.39 5.57
C ASP A 161 11.59 0.71 4.94
N PRO A 162 12.17 0.49 3.76
CA PRO A 162 13.13 1.43 3.17
C PRO A 162 12.51 2.75 2.71
N LEU A 163 11.19 2.80 2.43
CA LEU A 163 10.52 4.01 2.00
C LEU A 163 10.18 4.92 3.19
N THR A 164 9.60 4.35 4.23
CA THR A 164 9.03 5.12 5.34
C THR A 164 9.92 5.19 6.57
N GLY A 165 10.93 4.30 6.67
CA GLY A 165 11.78 4.16 7.84
C GLY A 165 11.01 3.64 9.09
N LEU A 166 9.82 3.11 8.91
CA LEU A 166 9.06 2.44 9.96
C LEU A 166 9.55 1.00 10.15
N PRO A 167 9.34 0.38 11.32
CA PRO A 167 9.40 -1.05 11.48
C PRO A 167 8.70 -1.79 10.34
N ASN A 168 9.36 -2.81 9.80
CA ASN A 168 8.74 -3.72 8.84
C ASN A 168 8.02 -4.87 9.56
N ARG A 169 7.48 -5.83 8.81
CA ARG A 169 6.78 -7.00 9.33
C ARG A 169 7.62 -7.83 10.33
N ASN A 170 8.94 -7.93 10.11
CA ASN A 170 9.79 -8.72 10.99
C ASN A 170 9.95 -8.06 12.36
N LEU A 171 10.25 -6.75 12.38
CA LEU A 171 10.39 -6.03 13.66
C LEU A 171 9.04 -5.86 14.36
N LEU A 172 7.94 -5.77 13.60
CA LEU A 172 6.57 -5.77 14.16
C LEU A 172 6.32 -7.05 14.96
N GLN A 173 6.69 -8.21 14.43
CA GLN A 173 6.57 -9.50 15.12
C GLN A 173 7.28 -9.50 16.47
N GLU A 174 8.55 -9.13 16.47
CA GLU A 174 9.36 -9.09 17.70
C GLU A 174 8.74 -8.17 18.76
N ARG A 175 8.29 -6.97 18.33
CA ARG A 175 7.69 -5.99 19.23
C ARG A 175 6.36 -6.45 19.79
N LEU A 176 5.53 -7.12 18.99
CA LEU A 176 4.27 -7.65 19.50
C LEU A 176 4.52 -8.80 20.49
N ASP A 177 5.41 -9.73 20.18
CA ASP A 177 5.76 -10.82 21.09
C ASP A 177 6.23 -10.28 22.44
N GLN A 178 7.05 -9.23 22.44
CA GLN A 178 7.47 -8.54 23.66
C GLN A 178 6.29 -7.86 24.38
N ALA A 179 5.43 -7.14 23.66
CA ALA A 179 4.27 -6.46 24.22
C ALA A 179 3.30 -7.45 24.88
N VAL A 180 3.02 -8.57 24.22
CA VAL A 180 2.16 -9.65 24.75
C VAL A 180 2.76 -10.29 26.00
N LEU A 181 4.08 -10.54 26.02
CA LEU A 181 4.77 -11.07 27.20
C LEU A 181 4.68 -10.12 28.40
N VAL A 182 4.86 -8.83 28.19
CA VAL A 182 4.73 -7.80 29.24
C VAL A 182 3.27 -7.72 29.72
N ALA A 183 2.29 -7.67 28.81
CA ALA A 183 0.89 -7.59 29.13
C ALA A 183 0.41 -8.76 29.98
N ARG A 184 0.85 -9.99 29.63
CA ARG A 184 0.54 -11.20 30.45
C ARG A 184 1.07 -11.12 31.87
N ARG A 185 2.25 -10.52 32.08
CA ARG A 185 2.85 -10.37 33.43
C ARG A 185 2.17 -9.29 34.27
N CYS A 186 1.71 -8.23 33.62
CA CYS A 186 1.13 -7.07 34.29
C CYS A 186 -0.41 -7.09 34.33
N ALA A 187 -1.07 -8.11 33.76
CA ALA A 187 -2.52 -8.17 33.55
C ALA A 187 -3.04 -6.94 32.77
N GLU A 188 -2.26 -6.46 31.81
CA GLU A 188 -2.59 -5.34 30.94
C GLU A 188 -3.10 -5.85 29.56
N GLN A 189 -3.78 -5.00 28.82
CA GLN A 189 -4.21 -5.29 27.45
C GLN A 189 -3.24 -4.67 26.44
N VAL A 190 -3.03 -5.38 25.32
CA VAL A 190 -2.35 -4.88 24.13
C VAL A 190 -3.34 -4.86 22.99
N VAL A 191 -3.39 -3.74 22.29
CA VAL A 191 -4.26 -3.56 21.13
C VAL A 191 -3.45 -3.61 19.86
N VAL A 192 -3.91 -4.39 18.91
CA VAL A 192 -3.38 -4.41 17.54
C VAL A 192 -4.42 -3.74 16.62
N ALA A 193 -4.03 -2.68 15.95
CA ALA A 193 -4.87 -1.98 15.00
C ALA A 193 -4.27 -2.11 13.58
N PHE A 194 -5.02 -2.70 12.67
CA PHE A 194 -4.69 -2.79 11.26
C PHE A 194 -5.30 -1.59 10.53
N VAL A 195 -4.50 -0.83 9.83
CA VAL A 195 -4.87 0.44 9.18
C VAL A 195 -4.59 0.34 7.70
N ASP A 196 -5.56 0.67 6.88
CA ASP A 196 -5.45 0.70 5.42
C ASP A 196 -5.93 2.06 4.89
N LEU A 197 -5.21 2.63 3.93
CA LEU A 197 -5.55 3.92 3.34
C LEU A 197 -6.63 3.75 2.26
N ASP A 198 -7.78 4.37 2.48
CA ASP A 198 -8.89 4.28 1.55
C ASP A 198 -8.54 4.91 0.18
N ASN A 199 -8.85 4.18 -0.89
CA ASN A 199 -8.66 4.63 -2.27
C ASN A 199 -7.20 4.97 -2.67
N PHE A 200 -6.20 4.46 -1.97
CA PHE A 200 -4.78 4.72 -2.28
C PHE A 200 -4.41 4.37 -3.73
N LYS A 201 -4.98 3.29 -4.27
CA LYS A 201 -4.79 2.91 -5.67
C LYS A 201 -5.23 3.99 -6.64
N VAL A 202 -6.36 4.66 -6.37
CA VAL A 202 -6.87 5.76 -7.21
C VAL A 202 -5.88 6.93 -7.23
N ILE A 203 -5.24 7.22 -6.10
CA ILE A 203 -4.21 8.27 -6.00
C ILE A 203 -3.00 7.89 -6.85
N ASN A 204 -2.53 6.64 -6.77
CA ASN A 204 -1.44 6.16 -7.60
C ASN A 204 -1.77 6.21 -9.09
N ASP A 205 -2.96 5.77 -9.47
CA ASP A 205 -3.41 5.74 -10.87
C ASP A 205 -3.58 7.16 -11.44
N SER A 206 -3.95 8.14 -10.60
CA SER A 206 -4.20 9.53 -11.01
C SER A 206 -2.97 10.43 -10.97
N LEU A 207 -2.10 10.30 -9.95
CA LEU A 207 -0.96 11.20 -9.69
C LEU A 207 0.40 10.51 -9.82
N GLY A 208 0.40 9.20 -10.11
CA GLY A 208 1.61 8.38 -10.26
C GLY A 208 2.19 7.88 -8.94
N HIS A 209 2.97 6.79 -9.02
CA HIS A 209 3.55 6.11 -7.84
C HIS A 209 4.44 7.03 -6.99
N ALA A 210 5.14 7.99 -7.59
CA ALA A 210 5.98 8.93 -6.83
C ALA A 210 5.15 9.84 -5.88
N ALA A 211 3.91 10.18 -6.24
CA ALA A 211 3.00 10.90 -5.36
C ALA A 211 2.49 9.98 -4.24
N GLY A 212 2.16 8.72 -4.56
CA GLY A 212 1.79 7.72 -3.57
C GLY A 212 2.90 7.45 -2.55
N ASP A 213 4.15 7.36 -2.98
CA ASP A 213 5.31 7.17 -2.08
C ASP A 213 5.45 8.35 -1.10
N ARG A 214 5.30 9.59 -1.58
CA ARG A 214 5.33 10.79 -0.70
C ARG A 214 4.16 10.82 0.27
N LEU A 215 2.98 10.39 -0.18
CA LEU A 215 1.81 10.25 0.69
C LEU A 215 2.10 9.25 1.81
N LEU A 216 2.63 8.06 1.49
CA LEU A 216 2.98 7.04 2.48
C LEU A 216 4.00 7.54 3.51
N VAL A 217 5.01 8.29 3.08
CA VAL A 217 6.01 8.91 3.98
C VAL A 217 5.34 9.91 4.93
N GLU A 218 4.46 10.78 4.41
CA GLU A 218 3.77 11.76 5.25
C GLU A 218 2.78 11.10 6.23
N ILE A 219 2.00 10.12 5.77
CA ILE A 219 1.10 9.35 6.65
C ILE A 219 1.91 8.64 7.76
N SER A 220 3.04 8.07 7.42
CA SER A 220 3.96 7.45 8.39
C SER A 220 4.40 8.43 9.48
N ASN A 221 4.71 9.67 9.09
CA ASN A 221 5.08 10.73 10.01
C ASN A 221 3.90 11.16 10.90
N ARG A 222 2.70 11.27 10.34
CA ARG A 222 1.47 11.61 11.08
C ARG A 222 1.13 10.53 12.10
N LEU A 223 1.20 9.26 11.71
CA LEU A 223 0.99 8.12 12.60
C LEU A 223 2.00 8.14 13.75
N ARG A 224 3.29 8.30 13.45
CA ARG A 224 4.35 8.37 14.47
C ARG A 224 4.14 9.50 15.47
N ARG A 225 3.70 10.68 15.02
CA ARG A 225 3.38 11.83 15.89
C ARG A 225 2.11 11.63 16.72
N SER A 226 1.19 10.81 16.24
CA SER A 226 -0.07 10.50 16.92
C SER A 226 0.06 9.42 17.99
N LEU A 227 1.22 8.79 18.14
CA LEU A 227 1.46 7.68 19.05
C LEU A 227 2.43 8.07 20.18
N ARG A 228 2.37 7.33 21.29
CA ARG A 228 3.29 7.47 22.42
C ARG A 228 4.59 6.73 22.13
N GLY A 229 5.67 7.05 22.84
CA GLY A 229 6.96 6.38 22.66
C GLY A 229 6.97 4.88 22.99
N VAL A 230 5.96 4.40 23.71
CA VAL A 230 5.77 2.97 24.04
C VAL A 230 4.96 2.21 22.96
N ASP A 231 4.25 2.95 22.10
CA ASP A 231 3.46 2.38 21.03
C ASP A 231 4.36 2.11 19.81
N THR A 232 3.97 1.17 19.00
CA THR A 232 4.69 0.85 17.75
C THR A 232 3.79 1.14 16.56
N VAL A 233 4.35 1.77 15.53
CA VAL A 233 3.77 1.80 14.19
C VAL A 233 4.71 1.08 13.23
N ALA A 234 4.17 0.20 12.41
CA ALA A 234 4.89 -0.54 11.39
C ALA A 234 4.19 -0.40 10.04
N ARG A 235 4.95 -0.44 8.95
CA ARG A 235 4.37 -0.63 7.62
C ARG A 235 4.35 -2.11 7.28
N TYR A 236 3.16 -2.66 7.05
CA TYR A 236 2.97 -4.09 6.82
C TYR A 236 3.20 -4.46 5.35
N GLY A 237 2.75 -3.60 4.43
CA GLY A 237 2.96 -3.70 2.99
C GLY A 237 2.07 -2.70 2.24
N GLY A 238 2.42 -2.30 1.03
CA GLY A 238 1.61 -1.38 0.23
C GLY A 238 1.18 -0.13 1.00
N ASP A 239 -0.13 0.04 1.18
CA ASP A 239 -0.82 1.10 1.91
C ASP A 239 -1.29 0.68 3.32
N GLU A 240 -0.82 -0.48 3.79
CA GLU A 240 -1.21 -1.07 5.07
C GLU A 240 -0.21 -0.76 6.18
N PHE A 241 -0.73 -0.31 7.32
CA PHE A 241 0.03 -0.07 8.54
C PHE A 241 -0.54 -0.89 9.70
N VAL A 242 0.32 -1.25 10.64
CA VAL A 242 -0.10 -1.94 11.87
C VAL A 242 0.41 -1.16 13.07
N LEU A 243 -0.48 -0.95 14.03
CA LEU A 243 -0.17 -0.27 15.27
C LEU A 243 -0.24 -1.28 16.42
N ILE A 244 0.73 -1.23 17.33
CA ILE A 244 0.68 -1.92 18.61
C ILE A 244 0.56 -0.85 19.69
N LEU A 245 -0.59 -0.84 20.36
CA LEU A 245 -0.87 0.11 21.44
C LEU A 245 -0.78 -0.63 22.78
N GLY A 246 0.22 -0.29 23.56
CA GLY A 246 0.45 -0.90 24.87
C GLY A 246 -0.38 -0.24 25.97
N LYS A 247 -0.62 -0.99 27.06
CA LYS A 247 -1.28 -0.48 28.30
C LYS A 247 -2.65 0.17 28.08
N GLN A 248 -3.51 -0.50 27.32
CA GLN A 248 -4.85 -0.01 27.00
C GLN A 248 -5.89 -0.71 27.87
N ASN A 249 -6.06 -0.24 29.11
CA ASN A 249 -7.06 -0.79 30.04
C ASN A 249 -8.37 0.02 30.08
N ASP A 250 -8.43 1.14 29.33
CA ASP A 250 -9.60 2.03 29.27
C ASP A 250 -10.08 2.16 27.83
N ALA A 251 -11.27 1.65 27.57
CA ALA A 251 -11.89 1.69 26.24
C ALA A 251 -12.10 3.13 25.74
N THR A 252 -12.37 4.10 26.62
CA THR A 252 -12.56 5.49 26.24
C THR A 252 -11.27 6.10 25.70
N ILE A 253 -10.14 5.81 26.36
CA ILE A 253 -8.80 6.27 25.91
C ILE A 253 -8.43 5.63 24.59
N LEU A 254 -8.76 4.35 24.40
CA LEU A 254 -8.51 3.65 23.14
C LEU A 254 -9.29 4.30 21.99
N ILE A 255 -10.60 4.53 22.17
CA ILE A 255 -11.45 5.19 21.16
C ILE A 255 -10.89 6.57 20.82
N GLN A 256 -10.57 7.40 21.79
CA GLN A 256 -9.97 8.72 21.58
C GLN A 256 -8.62 8.63 20.83
N THR A 257 -7.85 7.58 21.06
CA THR A 257 -6.59 7.35 20.36
C THR A 257 -6.84 7.01 18.88
N LEU A 258 -7.81 6.14 18.58
CA LEU A 258 -8.20 5.78 17.22
C LEU A 258 -8.77 6.99 16.46
N GLU A 259 -9.65 7.78 17.10
CA GLU A 259 -10.19 9.02 16.51
C GLU A 259 -9.10 10.05 16.22
N ARG A 260 -8.11 10.19 17.11
CA ARG A 260 -6.94 11.07 16.89
C ARG A 260 -6.12 10.61 15.69
N ILE A 261 -5.90 9.30 15.55
CA ILE A 261 -5.19 8.72 14.40
C ILE A 261 -5.95 9.00 13.10
N GLN A 262 -7.25 8.74 13.06
CA GLN A 262 -8.07 9.02 11.88
C GLN A 262 -8.08 10.51 11.53
N SER A 263 -8.23 11.37 12.52
CA SER A 263 -8.21 12.83 12.32
C SER A 263 -6.85 13.31 11.78
N ALA A 264 -5.74 12.73 12.27
CA ALA A 264 -4.41 13.06 11.78
C ALA A 264 -4.20 12.62 10.32
N ILE A 265 -4.74 11.46 9.93
CA ILE A 265 -4.67 10.98 8.54
C ILE A 265 -5.55 11.85 7.63
N ARG A 266 -6.79 12.17 8.05
CA ARG A 266 -7.74 12.99 7.28
C ARG A 266 -7.31 14.45 7.10
N ALA A 267 -6.38 14.95 7.89
CA ALA A 267 -5.90 16.32 7.74
C ALA A 267 -5.40 16.56 6.30
N PRO A 268 -5.73 17.70 5.68
CA PRO A 268 -5.36 17.98 4.29
C PRO A 268 -3.84 17.82 4.08
N LEU A 269 -3.48 17.26 2.94
CA LEU A 269 -2.11 17.07 2.52
C LEU A 269 -1.87 17.80 1.21
N LEU A 270 -0.93 18.74 1.22
CA LEU A 270 -0.51 19.42 0.00
C LEU A 270 0.63 18.65 -0.66
N LEU A 271 0.35 18.02 -1.79
CA LEU A 271 1.34 17.37 -2.65
C LEU A 271 1.44 18.12 -3.99
N ASP A 272 2.60 18.72 -4.23
CA ASP A 272 2.84 19.63 -5.36
C ASP A 272 1.82 20.81 -5.33
N ALA A 273 0.89 20.87 -6.26
CA ALA A 273 -0.17 21.88 -6.30
C ALA A 273 -1.56 21.34 -5.94
N HIS A 274 -1.65 20.06 -5.48
CA HIS A 274 -2.91 19.39 -5.19
C HIS A 274 -3.09 19.22 -3.69
N GLU A 275 -4.24 19.64 -3.20
CA GLU A 275 -4.68 19.36 -1.83
C GLU A 275 -5.43 18.02 -1.83
N LEU A 276 -4.86 17.04 -1.12
CA LEU A 276 -5.42 15.69 -1.03
C LEU A 276 -6.07 15.46 0.33
N TYR A 277 -7.22 14.82 0.30
CA TYR A 277 -7.94 14.33 1.48
C TYR A 277 -7.94 12.81 1.44
N VAL A 278 -7.29 12.18 2.41
CA VAL A 278 -7.20 10.72 2.49
C VAL A 278 -7.85 10.27 3.78
N SER A 279 -8.69 9.24 3.70
CA SER A 279 -9.21 8.55 4.88
C SER A 279 -8.53 7.20 5.07
N CYS A 280 -8.79 6.58 6.21
CA CYS A 280 -8.33 5.22 6.47
C CYS A 280 -9.43 4.41 7.17
N SER A 281 -9.43 3.12 6.88
CA SER A 281 -10.24 2.13 7.57
C SER A 281 -9.36 1.37 8.58
N ILE A 282 -9.84 1.19 9.81
CA ILE A 282 -9.06 0.60 10.90
C ILE A 282 -9.81 -0.58 11.48
N GLY A 283 -9.15 -1.73 11.58
CA GLY A 283 -9.65 -2.88 12.32
C GLY A 283 -8.84 -3.10 13.60
N VAL A 284 -9.51 -3.45 14.68
CA VAL A 284 -8.93 -3.50 16.03
C VAL A 284 -9.15 -4.86 16.65
N SER A 285 -8.08 -5.48 17.14
CA SER A 285 -8.11 -6.68 17.98
C SER A 285 -7.37 -6.46 19.29
N ILE A 286 -7.81 -7.13 20.36
CA ILE A 286 -7.35 -6.92 21.74
C ILE A 286 -6.78 -8.22 22.31
N CYS A 287 -5.52 -8.21 22.72
CA CYS A 287 -4.90 -9.28 23.48
C CYS A 287 -5.15 -9.10 24.98
N PRO A 288 -5.54 -10.15 25.72
CA PRO A 288 -5.68 -11.55 25.34
C PRO A 288 -7.08 -11.95 24.81
N GLN A 289 -8.05 -11.04 24.76
CA GLN A 289 -9.46 -11.31 24.48
C GLN A 289 -9.65 -11.94 23.09
N ASP A 290 -9.03 -11.35 22.07
CA ASP A 290 -9.21 -11.74 20.67
C ASP A 290 -8.08 -12.63 20.13
N GLY A 291 -7.09 -12.93 20.96
CA GLY A 291 -5.96 -13.78 20.58
C GLY A 291 -4.74 -13.56 21.47
N SER A 292 -3.75 -14.42 21.30
CA SER A 292 -2.54 -14.39 22.12
C SER A 292 -1.23 -14.46 21.32
N ASP A 293 -1.32 -14.48 20.01
CA ASP A 293 -0.21 -14.52 19.07
C ASP A 293 -0.45 -13.54 17.90
N LEU A 294 0.64 -13.15 17.22
CA LEU A 294 0.59 -12.16 16.15
C LEU A 294 -0.34 -12.57 15.01
N ALA A 295 -0.27 -13.80 14.56
CA ALA A 295 -1.02 -14.24 13.37
C ALA A 295 -2.52 -14.15 13.61
N THR A 296 -2.98 -14.60 14.79
CA THR A 296 -4.38 -14.51 15.21
C THR A 296 -4.83 -13.07 15.34
N LEU A 297 -4.07 -12.23 16.08
CA LEU A 297 -4.44 -10.83 16.30
C LEU A 297 -4.47 -10.02 15.00
N LEU A 298 -3.50 -10.22 14.10
CA LEU A 298 -3.50 -9.57 12.79
C LEU A 298 -4.68 -10.01 11.93
N SER A 299 -4.96 -11.32 11.88
CA SER A 299 -6.11 -11.85 11.11
C SER A 299 -7.44 -11.29 11.62
N HIS A 300 -7.59 -11.16 12.92
CA HIS A 300 -8.78 -10.59 13.56
C HIS A 300 -8.91 -9.08 13.32
N ALA A 301 -7.80 -8.34 13.41
CA ALA A 301 -7.79 -6.93 13.10
C ALA A 301 -8.06 -6.67 11.61
N ASP A 302 -7.51 -7.49 10.70
CA ASP A 302 -7.77 -7.39 9.26
C ASP A 302 -9.24 -7.64 8.94
N ALA A 303 -9.87 -8.68 9.52
CA ALA A 303 -11.29 -8.94 9.36
C ALA A 303 -12.17 -7.75 9.82
N ALA A 304 -11.81 -7.12 10.94
CA ALA A 304 -12.51 -5.94 11.45
C ALA A 304 -12.28 -4.71 10.54
N MET A 305 -11.07 -4.50 10.03
CA MET A 305 -10.76 -3.42 9.08
C MET A 305 -11.58 -3.58 7.79
N TYR A 306 -11.70 -4.81 7.33
CA TYR A 306 -12.51 -5.10 6.17
C TYR A 306 -14.00 -4.72 6.38
N LEU A 307 -14.56 -5.01 7.57
CA LEU A 307 -15.90 -4.55 7.92
C LEU A 307 -15.99 -3.02 7.88
N ALA A 308 -15.01 -2.31 8.45
CA ALA A 308 -14.95 -0.86 8.39
C ALA A 308 -14.99 -0.31 6.95
N LYS A 309 -14.31 -1.00 6.00
CA LYS A 309 -14.36 -0.65 4.57
C LYS A 309 -15.74 -0.86 3.96
N SER A 310 -16.40 -1.98 4.28
CA SER A 310 -17.71 -2.32 3.72
C SER A 310 -18.85 -1.46 4.26
N GLU A 311 -18.72 -0.92 5.46
CA GLU A 311 -19.71 -0.05 6.10
C GLU A 311 -19.54 1.45 5.81
N GLY A 312 -18.74 1.81 4.79
CA GLY A 312 -18.64 3.19 4.32
C GLY A 312 -17.25 3.80 4.39
N LYS A 313 -16.21 3.03 4.78
CA LYS A 313 -14.81 3.47 4.91
C LYS A 313 -14.63 4.58 5.95
N GLY A 314 -13.40 5.04 6.14
CA GLY A 314 -13.10 6.17 7.01
C GLY A 314 -13.51 5.99 8.48
N GLN A 315 -13.64 4.78 8.97
CA GLN A 315 -14.06 4.44 10.32
C GLN A 315 -13.20 3.34 10.93
N PHE A 316 -13.39 3.04 12.21
CA PHE A 316 -12.75 1.89 12.85
C PHE A 316 -13.81 0.89 13.34
N GLN A 317 -13.43 -0.39 13.33
CA GLN A 317 -14.24 -1.48 13.84
C GLN A 317 -13.43 -2.36 14.78
N PHE A 318 -14.07 -2.83 15.85
CA PHE A 318 -13.50 -3.82 16.75
C PHE A 318 -13.83 -5.22 16.24
N TYR A 319 -12.87 -6.11 16.41
CA TYR A 319 -13.11 -7.51 16.11
C TYR A 319 -14.20 -8.09 17.02
N THR A 320 -15.08 -8.89 16.43
CA THR A 320 -16.00 -9.77 17.14
C THR A 320 -15.92 -11.17 16.52
N PRO A 321 -16.18 -12.26 17.29
CA PRO A 321 -16.09 -13.63 16.75
C PRO A 321 -16.95 -13.89 15.52
N GLU A 322 -18.06 -13.16 15.36
CA GLU A 322 -18.98 -13.24 14.22
C GLU A 322 -18.30 -12.81 12.91
N LEU A 323 -17.28 -11.96 12.96
CA LEU A 323 -16.54 -11.47 11.77
C LEU A 323 -15.71 -12.56 11.09
N ASN A 324 -15.20 -13.52 11.85
CA ASN A 324 -14.47 -14.65 11.26
C ASN A 324 -15.36 -15.52 10.37
N SER A 325 -16.62 -15.69 10.73
CA SER A 325 -17.58 -16.40 9.89
C SER A 325 -17.87 -15.63 8.60
N SER A 326 -17.94 -14.29 8.68
CA SER A 326 -18.15 -13.40 7.53
C SER A 326 -17.05 -13.46 6.48
N ALA A 327 -15.79 -13.52 6.87
CA ALA A 327 -14.67 -13.58 5.93
C ALA A 327 -14.63 -14.92 5.15
N HIS A 328 -14.89 -16.04 5.84
CA HIS A 328 -14.99 -17.36 5.20
C HIS A 328 -16.25 -17.48 4.31
N GLU A 329 -17.40 -16.97 4.79
CA GLU A 329 -18.64 -16.90 4.01
C GLU A 329 -18.42 -16.11 2.71
N ARG A 330 -17.67 -15.01 2.78
CA ARG A 330 -17.39 -14.16 1.63
C ARG A 330 -16.53 -14.83 0.57
N LEU A 331 -15.42 -15.51 0.94
CA LEU A 331 -14.61 -16.28 -0.01
C LEU A 331 -15.43 -17.40 -0.68
N ALA A 332 -16.26 -18.08 0.11
CA ALA A 332 -17.17 -19.08 -0.42
C ALA A 332 -18.22 -18.45 -1.35
N LEU A 333 -18.73 -17.26 -0.99
CA LEU A 333 -19.72 -16.52 -1.78
C LEU A 333 -19.13 -16.02 -3.12
N GLU A 334 -17.86 -15.60 -3.15
CA GLU A 334 -17.15 -15.23 -4.39
C GLU A 334 -17.06 -16.41 -5.36
N GLY A 335 -16.60 -17.55 -4.87
CA GLY A 335 -16.54 -18.78 -5.66
C GLY A 335 -17.92 -19.22 -6.15
N ALA A 336 -18.95 -19.08 -5.32
CA ALA A 336 -20.33 -19.39 -5.68
C ALA A 336 -20.90 -18.41 -6.71
N LEU A 337 -20.61 -17.10 -6.61
CA LEU A 337 -21.07 -16.10 -7.57
C LEU A 337 -20.47 -16.32 -8.97
N ARG A 338 -19.20 -16.72 -9.03
CA ARG A 338 -18.56 -17.07 -10.31
C ARG A 338 -19.27 -18.24 -10.99
N ARG A 339 -19.59 -19.28 -10.24
CA ARG A 339 -20.38 -20.41 -10.74
C ARG A 339 -21.82 -20.00 -11.10
N ALA A 340 -22.43 -19.11 -10.32
CA ALA A 340 -23.80 -18.66 -10.54
C ALA A 340 -24.01 -17.96 -11.90
N LEU A 341 -22.98 -17.29 -12.41
CA LEU A 341 -22.98 -16.69 -13.74
C LEU A 341 -22.97 -17.72 -14.88
N GLU A 342 -22.46 -18.93 -14.62
CA GLU A 342 -22.38 -20.03 -15.59
C GLU A 342 -23.58 -20.99 -15.47
N ASP A 343 -24.15 -21.15 -14.27
CA ASP A 343 -25.09 -22.22 -13.89
C ASP A 343 -26.56 -21.78 -13.78
N GLU A 344 -26.96 -20.69 -14.42
CA GLU A 344 -28.36 -20.18 -14.41
C GLU A 344 -28.95 -19.94 -12.99
N GLN A 345 -28.11 -19.64 -11.98
CA GLN A 345 -28.57 -19.36 -10.62
C GLN A 345 -29.00 -17.89 -10.42
N LEU A 346 -28.78 -17.08 -11.44
CA LEU A 346 -29.18 -15.67 -11.47
C LEU A 346 -30.51 -15.50 -12.21
N SER A 347 -31.33 -14.59 -11.73
CA SER A 347 -32.59 -14.21 -12.37
C SER A 347 -32.77 -12.71 -12.30
N VAL A 348 -33.72 -12.18 -13.09
CA VAL A 348 -34.06 -10.76 -13.10
C VAL A 348 -35.52 -10.62 -12.67
N VAL A 349 -35.78 -9.71 -11.76
CA VAL A 349 -37.12 -9.28 -11.35
C VAL A 349 -37.32 -7.81 -11.73
N TYR A 350 -38.55 -7.39 -11.81
CA TYR A 350 -38.92 -6.10 -12.40
C TYR A 350 -39.75 -5.26 -11.44
N GLN A 351 -39.18 -4.14 -10.99
CA GLN A 351 -39.90 -3.23 -10.10
C GLN A 351 -40.62 -2.15 -10.91
N PRO A 352 -41.95 -2.00 -10.76
CA PRO A 352 -42.75 -1.07 -11.58
C PRO A 352 -42.50 0.39 -11.20
N LYS A 353 -42.44 1.25 -12.23
CA LYS A 353 -42.47 2.71 -12.15
C LYS A 353 -43.82 3.18 -12.68
N VAL A 354 -44.49 4.08 -11.95
CA VAL A 354 -45.79 4.62 -12.31
C VAL A 354 -45.75 6.14 -12.37
N ASP A 355 -46.67 6.73 -13.17
CA ASP A 355 -46.91 8.16 -13.17
C ASP A 355 -47.79 8.60 -11.98
N CYS A 356 -48.05 9.91 -11.85
CA CYS A 356 -48.86 10.51 -10.79
C CYS A 356 -50.35 10.04 -10.80
N ILE A 357 -50.81 9.42 -11.87
CA ILE A 357 -52.18 8.84 -11.95
C ILE A 357 -52.17 7.30 -11.86
N GLY A 358 -51.01 6.71 -11.51
CA GLY A 358 -50.85 5.27 -11.26
C GLY A 358 -50.69 4.40 -12.50
N ARG A 359 -50.50 4.97 -13.72
CA ARG A 359 -50.23 4.19 -14.94
C ARG A 359 -48.78 3.73 -14.95
N VAL A 360 -48.54 2.50 -15.37
CA VAL A 360 -47.21 1.95 -15.51
C VAL A 360 -46.48 2.61 -16.69
N VAL A 361 -45.35 3.24 -16.42
CA VAL A 361 -44.47 3.88 -17.42
C VAL A 361 -43.24 3.06 -17.74
N GLY A 362 -42.78 2.24 -16.80
CA GLY A 362 -41.60 1.42 -16.96
C GLY A 362 -41.39 0.43 -15.82
N PHE A 363 -40.29 -0.30 -15.91
CA PHE A 363 -39.81 -1.17 -14.86
C PHE A 363 -38.29 -1.01 -14.69
N GLU A 364 -37.82 -1.21 -13.50
CA GLU A 364 -36.38 -1.38 -13.21
C GLU A 364 -36.04 -2.87 -13.09
N ALA A 365 -35.00 -3.29 -13.82
CA ALA A 365 -34.50 -4.66 -13.81
C ALA A 365 -33.52 -4.85 -12.66
N LEU A 366 -33.83 -5.76 -11.77
CA LEU A 366 -33.08 -6.00 -10.55
C LEU A 366 -32.59 -7.45 -10.51
N ALA A 367 -31.28 -7.66 -10.37
CA ALA A 367 -30.69 -8.98 -10.24
C ALA A 367 -31.13 -9.68 -8.95
N ARG A 368 -31.36 -10.99 -9.05
CA ARG A 368 -31.61 -11.88 -7.92
C ARG A 368 -30.72 -13.11 -8.05
N TRP A 369 -30.20 -13.55 -6.93
CA TRP A 369 -29.34 -14.73 -6.88
C TRP A 369 -29.92 -15.75 -5.93
N GLN A 370 -30.21 -16.94 -6.47
CA GLN A 370 -30.64 -18.12 -5.73
C GLN A 370 -29.51 -19.14 -5.73
N SER A 371 -28.70 -19.14 -4.69
CA SER A 371 -27.58 -20.07 -4.54
C SER A 371 -28.07 -21.41 -3.95
N PRO A 372 -27.62 -22.56 -4.47
CA PRO A 372 -27.88 -23.86 -3.84
C PRO A 372 -27.27 -23.98 -2.45
N GLU A 373 -26.17 -23.28 -2.19
CA GLU A 373 -25.40 -23.34 -0.94
C GLU A 373 -25.87 -22.29 0.08
N PHE A 374 -26.18 -21.08 -0.37
CA PHE A 374 -26.52 -19.93 0.48
C PHE A 374 -28.00 -19.54 0.45
N GLY A 375 -28.83 -20.24 -0.33
CA GLY A 375 -30.21 -19.86 -0.52
C GLY A 375 -30.35 -18.55 -1.30
N GLN A 376 -31.34 -17.72 -0.94
CA GLN A 376 -31.53 -16.40 -1.54
C GLN A 376 -30.50 -15.40 -1.00
N VAL A 377 -29.53 -15.00 -1.85
CA VAL A 377 -28.50 -14.03 -1.51
C VAL A 377 -28.98 -12.61 -1.83
N SER A 378 -28.89 -11.73 -0.83
CA SER A 378 -29.29 -10.33 -0.99
C SER A 378 -28.39 -9.58 -1.98
N PRO A 379 -28.97 -8.72 -2.87
CA PRO A 379 -28.19 -7.81 -3.73
C PRO A 379 -27.17 -6.95 -2.97
N ALA A 380 -27.51 -6.49 -1.77
CA ALA A 380 -26.59 -5.74 -0.91
C ALA A 380 -25.34 -6.53 -0.48
N LYS A 381 -25.36 -7.88 -0.57
CA LYS A 381 -24.18 -8.73 -0.29
C LYS A 381 -23.39 -9.04 -1.57
N PHE A 382 -24.07 -9.42 -2.68
CA PHE A 382 -23.34 -9.92 -3.84
C PHE A 382 -22.97 -8.86 -4.88
N ILE A 383 -23.66 -7.71 -4.94
CA ILE A 383 -23.29 -6.64 -5.89
C ILE A 383 -21.95 -5.98 -5.51
N PRO A 384 -21.71 -5.55 -4.25
CA PRO A 384 -20.38 -5.05 -3.85
C PRO A 384 -19.27 -6.09 -4.06
N LEU A 385 -19.55 -7.37 -3.76
CA LEU A 385 -18.62 -8.46 -4.02
C LEU A 385 -18.29 -8.60 -5.51
N ALA A 386 -19.29 -8.51 -6.38
CA ALA A 386 -19.09 -8.53 -7.83
C ALA A 386 -18.26 -7.32 -8.33
N GLU A 387 -18.46 -6.15 -7.76
CA GLU A 387 -17.69 -4.95 -8.07
C GLU A 387 -16.22 -5.10 -7.70
N GLU A 388 -15.91 -5.58 -6.50
CA GLU A 388 -14.53 -5.76 -6.04
C GLU A 388 -13.79 -6.84 -6.83
N THR A 389 -14.46 -7.96 -7.10
CA THR A 389 -13.87 -9.11 -7.81
C THR A 389 -13.86 -8.97 -9.34
N GLY A 390 -14.53 -7.92 -9.88
CA GLY A 390 -14.65 -7.70 -11.33
C GLY A 390 -15.74 -8.53 -11.99
N LEU A 391 -16.52 -9.30 -11.22
CA LEU A 391 -17.66 -10.09 -11.72
C LEU A 391 -18.89 -9.20 -12.02
N ILE A 392 -18.84 -7.93 -11.67
CA ILE A 392 -19.93 -6.98 -11.93
C ILE A 392 -20.19 -6.81 -13.43
N LYS A 393 -19.15 -6.88 -14.28
CA LYS A 393 -19.31 -6.75 -15.73
C LYS A 393 -20.16 -7.90 -16.29
N PRO A 394 -19.78 -9.18 -16.16
CA PRO A 394 -20.63 -10.28 -16.65
C PRO A 394 -22.02 -10.33 -15.98
N LEU A 395 -22.14 -9.89 -14.72
CA LEU A 395 -23.43 -9.79 -14.05
C LEU A 395 -24.36 -8.76 -14.72
N THR A 396 -23.84 -7.55 -14.98
CA THR A 396 -24.65 -6.51 -15.64
C THR A 396 -24.95 -6.88 -17.10
N ASP A 397 -24.02 -7.54 -17.78
CA ASP A 397 -24.24 -8.07 -19.14
C ASP A 397 -25.42 -9.05 -19.17
N PHE A 398 -25.48 -9.95 -18.19
CA PHE A 398 -26.59 -10.87 -18.00
C PHE A 398 -27.93 -10.14 -17.75
N VAL A 399 -27.92 -9.16 -16.83
CA VAL A 399 -29.12 -8.38 -16.50
C VAL A 399 -29.60 -7.58 -17.71
N LEU A 400 -28.72 -6.89 -18.41
CA LEU A 400 -29.02 -6.09 -19.60
C LEU A 400 -29.61 -6.95 -20.71
N ALA A 401 -28.99 -8.11 -21.01
CA ALA A 401 -29.46 -9.02 -22.02
C ALA A 401 -30.86 -9.57 -21.71
N THR A 402 -31.07 -9.99 -20.47
CA THR A 402 -32.34 -10.56 -20.02
C THR A 402 -33.43 -9.52 -20.01
N ALA A 403 -33.14 -8.33 -19.43
CA ALA A 403 -34.09 -7.22 -19.37
C ALA A 403 -34.54 -6.73 -20.77
N CYS A 404 -33.60 -6.57 -21.71
CA CYS A 404 -33.91 -6.16 -23.07
C CYS A 404 -34.74 -7.20 -23.80
N ARG A 405 -34.46 -8.50 -23.64
CA ARG A 405 -35.19 -9.60 -24.27
C ARG A 405 -36.64 -9.68 -23.78
N GLU A 406 -36.86 -9.60 -22.47
CA GLU A 406 -38.18 -9.59 -21.87
C GLU A 406 -38.98 -8.34 -22.24
N ALA A 407 -38.34 -7.17 -22.13
CA ALA A 407 -38.97 -5.89 -22.43
C ALA A 407 -39.36 -5.74 -23.92
N ALA A 408 -38.71 -6.42 -24.85
CA ALA A 408 -39.09 -6.42 -26.27
C ALA A 408 -40.54 -6.87 -26.47
N GLY A 409 -41.03 -7.78 -25.60
CA GLY A 409 -42.41 -8.25 -25.59
C GLY A 409 -43.43 -7.34 -24.86
N TRP A 410 -43.02 -6.22 -24.28
CA TRP A 410 -43.91 -5.29 -23.54
C TRP A 410 -44.16 -4.03 -24.35
N GLU A 411 -45.37 -3.81 -24.84
CA GLU A 411 -45.67 -2.63 -25.68
C GLU A 411 -45.65 -1.33 -24.86
N GLY A 412 -44.93 -0.31 -25.37
CA GLY A 412 -44.94 1.05 -24.83
C GLY A 412 -44.27 1.26 -23.47
N ILE A 413 -43.65 0.22 -22.88
CA ILE A 413 -43.08 0.24 -21.54
C ILE A 413 -41.56 0.35 -21.61
N HIS A 414 -40.99 1.22 -20.77
CA HIS A 414 -39.55 1.40 -20.65
C HIS A 414 -38.94 0.36 -19.69
N ILE A 415 -37.69 0.00 -19.94
CA ILE A 415 -36.90 -0.86 -19.04
C ILE A 415 -35.66 -0.10 -18.62
N ALA A 416 -35.44 -0.02 -17.32
CA ALA A 416 -34.26 0.58 -16.72
C ALA A 416 -33.28 -0.51 -16.24
N VAL A 417 -32.00 -0.29 -16.48
CA VAL A 417 -30.92 -1.19 -16.08
C VAL A 417 -29.78 -0.39 -15.48
N ASN A 418 -29.34 -0.80 -14.30
CA ASN A 418 -28.20 -0.21 -13.60
C ASN A 418 -26.88 -0.56 -14.27
N LEU A 419 -26.03 0.43 -14.50
CA LEU A 419 -24.64 0.27 -14.97
C LEU A 419 -23.67 0.41 -13.82
N SER A 420 -22.64 -0.43 -13.80
CA SER A 420 -21.54 -0.28 -12.85
C SER A 420 -20.52 0.76 -13.33
N ALA A 421 -19.78 1.35 -12.39
CA ALA A 421 -18.69 2.28 -12.70
C ALA A 421 -17.62 1.64 -13.61
N ARG A 422 -17.34 0.35 -13.42
CA ARG A 422 -16.37 -0.39 -14.25
C ARG A 422 -16.82 -0.56 -15.70
N GLN A 423 -18.11 -0.80 -15.93
CA GLN A 423 -18.65 -0.88 -17.30
C GLN A 423 -18.72 0.49 -17.97
N PHE A 424 -19.10 1.50 -17.21
CA PHE A 424 -19.14 2.87 -17.73
C PHE A 424 -17.76 3.35 -18.18
N ALA A 425 -16.70 2.89 -17.52
CA ALA A 425 -15.31 3.16 -17.90
C ALA A 425 -14.79 2.29 -19.07
N ASP A 426 -15.56 1.27 -19.51
CA ASP A 426 -15.16 0.36 -20.59
C ASP A 426 -15.46 0.96 -21.97
N ASP A 427 -14.45 1.08 -22.81
CA ASP A 427 -14.59 1.58 -24.19
C ASP A 427 -15.51 0.70 -25.08
N GLY A 428 -15.73 -0.57 -24.68
CA GLY A 428 -16.62 -1.52 -25.35
C GLY A 428 -18.11 -1.33 -25.05
N LEU A 429 -18.49 -0.53 -24.05
CA LEU A 429 -19.88 -0.39 -23.59
C LEU A 429 -20.86 -0.01 -24.73
N LEU A 430 -20.48 0.96 -25.56
CA LEU A 430 -21.31 1.43 -26.66
C LEU A 430 -21.65 0.33 -27.67
N GLU A 431 -20.64 -0.46 -28.04
CA GLU A 431 -20.81 -1.58 -28.97
C GLU A 431 -21.67 -2.67 -28.39
N GLN A 432 -21.46 -2.97 -27.11
CA GLN A 432 -22.26 -3.94 -26.37
C GLN A 432 -23.73 -3.57 -26.29
N VAL A 433 -24.06 -2.31 -25.95
CA VAL A 433 -25.45 -1.82 -25.93
C VAL A 433 -26.05 -1.88 -27.33
N ARG A 434 -25.30 -1.47 -28.35
CA ARG A 434 -25.77 -1.52 -29.74
C ARG A 434 -26.09 -2.95 -30.20
N GLN A 435 -25.19 -3.88 -29.93
CA GLN A 435 -25.37 -5.28 -30.27
C GLN A 435 -26.60 -5.87 -29.55
N MET A 436 -26.72 -5.59 -28.25
CA MET A 436 -27.85 -6.05 -27.44
C MET A 436 -29.20 -5.57 -27.97
N LEU A 437 -29.31 -4.29 -28.34
CA LEU A 437 -30.55 -3.74 -28.94
C LEU A 437 -30.85 -4.40 -30.28
N ALA A 438 -29.83 -4.67 -31.10
CA ALA A 438 -30.00 -5.35 -32.37
C ALA A 438 -30.44 -6.83 -32.22
N GLU A 439 -29.87 -7.55 -31.26
CA GLU A 439 -30.19 -8.96 -31.00
C GLU A 439 -31.60 -9.14 -30.40
N THR A 440 -32.00 -8.25 -29.50
CA THR A 440 -33.28 -8.35 -28.80
C THR A 440 -34.45 -7.70 -29.55
N GLY A 441 -34.15 -6.78 -30.48
CA GLY A 441 -35.16 -6.00 -31.20
C GLY A 441 -35.84 -4.93 -30.32
N LEU A 442 -35.33 -4.65 -29.13
CA LEU A 442 -35.85 -3.61 -28.26
C LEU A 442 -35.57 -2.22 -28.89
N PRO A 443 -36.60 -1.36 -29.10
CA PRO A 443 -36.37 0.02 -29.53
C PRO A 443 -35.49 0.76 -28.52
N ALA A 444 -34.37 1.37 -28.96
CA ALA A 444 -33.41 2.05 -28.08
C ALA A 444 -34.05 3.08 -27.14
N ALA A 445 -35.08 3.80 -27.61
CA ALA A 445 -35.83 4.80 -26.81
C ALA A 445 -36.56 4.18 -25.60
N ARG A 446 -36.70 2.86 -25.54
CA ARG A 446 -37.31 2.14 -24.41
C ARG A 446 -36.31 1.63 -23.41
N LEU A 447 -35.00 1.63 -23.72
CA LEU A 447 -33.95 1.31 -22.79
C LEU A 447 -33.50 2.57 -22.04
N GLN A 448 -33.49 2.48 -20.72
CA GLN A 448 -32.94 3.48 -19.81
C GLN A 448 -31.72 2.88 -19.11
N LEU A 449 -30.61 3.57 -19.16
CA LEU A 449 -29.39 3.19 -18.42
C LEU A 449 -29.29 4.08 -17.18
N GLU A 450 -29.15 3.45 -16.02
CA GLU A 450 -29.04 4.14 -14.74
C GLU A 450 -27.58 4.14 -14.27
N ILE A 451 -27.09 5.31 -13.93
CA ILE A 451 -25.70 5.53 -13.45
C ILE A 451 -25.77 6.26 -12.12
N THR A 452 -24.93 5.93 -11.19
CA THR A 452 -24.89 6.61 -9.89
C THR A 452 -24.23 7.99 -10.01
N GLU A 453 -24.58 8.90 -9.10
CA GLU A 453 -23.98 10.23 -9.01
C GLU A 453 -22.44 10.18 -8.96
N SER A 454 -21.87 9.24 -8.21
CA SER A 454 -20.42 9.07 -8.06
C SER A 454 -19.68 8.76 -9.37
N MET A 455 -20.35 8.17 -10.35
CA MET A 455 -19.76 7.87 -11.68
C MET A 455 -19.55 9.11 -12.52
N LEU A 456 -20.23 10.21 -12.19
CA LEU A 456 -20.09 11.51 -12.87
C LEU A 456 -18.90 12.33 -12.34
N VAL A 457 -18.30 11.92 -11.22
CA VAL A 457 -17.19 12.60 -10.53
C VAL A 457 -15.87 11.97 -10.96
N GLY A 458 -15.28 12.42 -12.04
CA GLY A 458 -14.02 11.88 -12.54
C GLY A 458 -13.53 12.68 -13.75
N ASP A 459 -13.10 11.99 -14.79
CA ASP A 459 -12.82 12.62 -16.07
C ASP A 459 -14.12 13.07 -16.75
N ILE A 460 -14.49 14.34 -16.55
CA ILE A 460 -15.76 14.93 -17.00
C ILE A 460 -15.87 14.88 -18.52
N ASP A 461 -14.79 15.15 -19.25
CA ASP A 461 -14.84 15.21 -20.70
C ASP A 461 -15.03 13.80 -21.30
N ARG A 462 -14.39 12.79 -20.74
CA ARG A 462 -14.62 11.37 -21.10
C ARG A 462 -16.06 10.94 -20.75
N THR A 463 -16.56 11.34 -19.58
CA THR A 463 -17.93 11.06 -19.14
C THR A 463 -18.94 11.66 -20.10
N VAL A 464 -18.80 12.94 -20.50
CA VAL A 464 -19.64 13.61 -21.48
C VAL A 464 -19.61 12.91 -22.84
N ASP A 465 -18.43 12.51 -23.32
CA ASP A 465 -18.30 11.80 -24.60
C ASP A 465 -19.04 10.45 -24.56
N THR A 466 -18.81 9.65 -23.52
CA THR A 466 -19.48 8.34 -23.36
C THR A 466 -20.99 8.48 -23.32
N LEU A 467 -21.52 9.39 -22.51
CA LEU A 467 -22.96 9.66 -22.42
C LEU A 467 -23.54 10.19 -23.76
N THR A 468 -22.81 11.06 -24.45
CA THR A 468 -23.26 11.60 -25.75
C THR A 468 -23.34 10.48 -26.80
N ARG A 469 -22.40 9.59 -26.83
CA ARG A 469 -22.39 8.43 -27.74
C ARG A 469 -23.51 7.44 -27.43
N LEU A 470 -23.80 7.18 -26.15
CA LEU A 470 -24.94 6.36 -25.72
C LEU A 470 -26.27 7.03 -26.12
N LYS A 471 -26.42 8.33 -25.91
CA LYS A 471 -27.58 9.09 -26.34
C LYS A 471 -27.80 9.05 -27.87
N ALA A 472 -26.71 9.06 -28.65
CA ALA A 472 -26.78 8.93 -30.11
C ALA A 472 -27.36 7.59 -30.58
N LEU A 473 -27.30 6.52 -29.76
CA LEU A 473 -28.03 5.27 -29.99
C LEU A 473 -29.56 5.41 -29.79
N GLY A 474 -30.00 6.47 -29.10
CA GLY A 474 -31.41 6.72 -28.76
C GLY A 474 -31.82 6.21 -27.38
N VAL A 475 -30.88 5.70 -26.55
CA VAL A 475 -31.18 5.27 -25.18
C VAL A 475 -31.39 6.46 -24.25
N ARG A 476 -32.10 6.25 -23.14
CA ARG A 476 -32.26 7.25 -22.07
C ARG A 476 -31.20 7.04 -20.99
N ILE A 477 -30.79 8.15 -20.36
CA ILE A 477 -29.85 8.13 -19.27
C ILE A 477 -30.51 8.70 -18.02
N ALA A 478 -30.45 7.94 -16.91
CA ALA A 478 -30.90 8.40 -15.60
C ALA A 478 -29.71 8.48 -14.63
N VAL A 479 -29.73 9.48 -13.77
CA VAL A 479 -28.80 9.57 -12.64
C VAL A 479 -29.49 9.08 -11.40
N ASP A 480 -28.90 8.07 -10.78
CA ASP A 480 -29.40 7.39 -9.58
C ASP A 480 -28.73 7.90 -8.31
N ASP A 481 -29.37 7.66 -7.15
CA ASP A 481 -28.90 8.05 -5.81
C ASP A 481 -28.58 9.55 -5.69
N PHE A 482 -29.29 10.42 -6.45
CA PHE A 482 -28.96 11.83 -6.52
C PHE A 482 -29.22 12.57 -5.20
N GLY A 483 -28.20 13.31 -4.74
CA GLY A 483 -28.20 14.07 -3.49
C GLY A 483 -27.45 13.42 -2.35
N THR A 484 -26.97 12.19 -2.52
CA THR A 484 -26.14 11.49 -1.50
C THR A 484 -24.66 11.80 -1.64
N GLY A 485 -24.22 12.41 -2.77
CA GLY A 485 -22.83 12.70 -3.13
C GLY A 485 -22.51 14.19 -3.24
N TYR A 486 -21.30 14.48 -3.70
CA TYR A 486 -20.76 15.83 -3.91
C TYR A 486 -20.80 16.24 -5.39
N SER A 487 -21.96 16.20 -6.05
CA SER A 487 -22.02 16.70 -7.43
C SER A 487 -21.94 18.23 -7.48
N SER A 488 -20.96 18.74 -8.21
CA SER A 488 -20.98 20.15 -8.57
C SER A 488 -22.13 20.41 -9.55
N LEU A 489 -23.13 21.15 -9.13
CA LEU A 489 -24.28 21.57 -9.96
C LEU A 489 -23.86 22.18 -11.31
N ALA A 490 -22.66 22.76 -11.37
CA ALA A 490 -22.10 23.34 -12.59
C ALA A 490 -21.85 22.30 -13.71
N TYR A 491 -21.55 21.06 -13.32
CA TYR A 491 -21.26 19.99 -14.28
C TYR A 491 -22.51 19.23 -14.72
N LEU A 492 -23.53 19.15 -13.87
CA LEU A 492 -24.77 18.45 -14.21
C LEU A 492 -25.40 18.99 -15.52
N LYS A 493 -25.30 20.29 -15.77
CA LYS A 493 -25.77 20.94 -17.02
C LYS A 493 -25.01 20.45 -18.28
N ARG A 494 -23.79 19.94 -18.14
CA ARG A 494 -23.00 19.46 -19.29
C ARG A 494 -23.35 18.02 -19.69
N PHE A 495 -23.92 17.25 -18.78
CA PHE A 495 -24.24 15.85 -19.03
C PHE A 495 -25.54 15.72 -19.83
N PRO A 496 -25.56 14.93 -20.92
CA PRO A 496 -26.75 14.69 -21.74
C PRO A 496 -27.63 13.61 -21.07
N ILE A 497 -28.18 13.92 -19.90
CA ILE A 497 -29.07 13.07 -19.12
C ILE A 497 -30.54 13.42 -19.35
N ASP A 498 -31.45 12.51 -19.03
CA ASP A 498 -32.91 12.67 -19.23
C ASP A 498 -33.68 12.68 -17.91
N ILE A 499 -33.15 11.99 -16.89
CA ILE A 499 -33.89 11.66 -15.69
C ILE A 499 -32.97 11.84 -14.46
N LEU A 500 -33.56 12.39 -13.37
CA LEU A 500 -32.96 12.37 -12.04
C LEU A 500 -33.83 11.51 -11.11
N LYS A 501 -33.21 10.60 -10.37
CA LYS A 501 -33.87 9.78 -9.36
C LYS A 501 -33.55 10.34 -7.98
N ILE A 502 -34.57 10.59 -7.17
CA ILE A 502 -34.44 11.02 -5.77
C ILE A 502 -34.24 9.76 -4.94
N ASP A 503 -33.11 9.69 -4.23
CA ASP A 503 -32.77 8.54 -3.40
C ASP A 503 -33.83 8.26 -2.31
N ARG A 504 -34.01 6.98 -2.02
CA ARG A 504 -34.97 6.49 -1.01
C ARG A 504 -34.80 7.17 0.36
N SER A 505 -33.56 7.47 0.80
CA SER A 505 -33.33 8.09 2.11
C SER A 505 -34.05 9.42 2.28
N PHE A 506 -34.10 10.24 1.23
CA PHE A 506 -34.81 11.52 1.23
C PHE A 506 -36.33 11.35 1.13
N VAL A 507 -36.81 10.34 0.38
CA VAL A 507 -38.22 10.03 0.25
C VAL A 507 -38.81 9.51 1.56
N MET A 508 -38.05 8.69 2.32
CA MET A 508 -38.50 8.16 3.60
C MET A 508 -38.72 9.23 4.66
N GLU A 509 -37.95 10.30 4.63
CA GLU A 509 -38.00 11.38 5.60
C GLU A 509 -38.92 12.53 5.22
N CYS A 510 -39.42 12.62 3.96
CA CYS A 510 -40.11 13.77 3.42
C CYS A 510 -41.45 14.16 4.14
N GLU A 511 -41.99 13.28 4.97
CA GLU A 511 -43.18 13.51 5.79
C GLU A 511 -42.87 14.13 7.17
N ARG A 512 -41.60 14.17 7.57
CA ARG A 512 -41.22 14.45 8.97
C ARG A 512 -41.41 15.92 9.33
N ASP A 513 -40.92 16.82 8.50
CA ASP A 513 -41.02 18.27 8.62
C ASP A 513 -40.62 18.97 7.31
N ASP A 514 -40.79 20.31 7.26
CA ASP A 514 -40.43 21.12 6.09
C ASP A 514 -38.93 21.09 5.76
N ASP A 515 -38.06 20.88 6.76
CA ASP A 515 -36.61 20.78 6.57
C ASP A 515 -36.24 19.47 5.87
N ALA A 516 -36.93 18.37 6.21
CA ALA A 516 -36.74 17.07 5.54
C ALA A 516 -37.13 17.12 4.04
N MET A 517 -38.09 17.97 3.69
CA MET A 517 -38.49 18.23 2.29
C MET A 517 -37.54 19.17 1.54
N ALA A 518 -36.57 19.80 2.18
CA ALA A 518 -35.70 20.79 1.53
C ALA A 518 -34.88 20.17 0.38
N ILE A 519 -34.30 18.98 0.58
CA ILE A 519 -33.51 18.28 -0.44
C ILE A 519 -34.39 17.77 -1.59
N PRO A 520 -35.45 16.99 -1.37
CA PRO A 520 -36.36 16.59 -2.45
C PRO A 520 -36.87 17.78 -3.28
N ARG A 521 -37.28 18.85 -2.63
CA ARG A 521 -37.75 20.08 -3.31
C ARG A 521 -36.67 20.73 -4.16
N ALA A 522 -35.44 20.80 -3.66
CA ALA A 522 -34.30 21.32 -4.39
C ALA A 522 -33.98 20.46 -5.63
N VAL A 523 -33.99 19.13 -5.49
CA VAL A 523 -33.74 18.19 -6.60
C VAL A 523 -34.83 18.31 -7.68
N ILE A 524 -36.10 18.35 -7.28
CA ILE A 524 -37.22 18.52 -8.21
C ILE A 524 -37.10 19.86 -8.98
N SER A 525 -36.86 20.96 -8.27
CA SER A 525 -36.73 22.30 -8.88
C SER A 525 -35.51 22.36 -9.82
N LEU A 526 -34.40 21.77 -9.44
CA LEU A 526 -33.18 21.68 -10.26
C LEU A 526 -33.45 20.88 -11.52
N GLY A 527 -34.04 19.69 -11.41
CA GLY A 527 -34.34 18.83 -12.54
C GLY A 527 -35.25 19.52 -13.56
N HIS A 528 -36.33 20.16 -13.11
CA HIS A 528 -37.21 20.94 -13.99
C HIS A 528 -36.47 22.11 -14.67
N SER A 529 -35.60 22.81 -13.95
CA SER A 529 -34.80 23.91 -14.52
C SER A 529 -33.82 23.43 -15.61
N LEU A 530 -33.46 22.15 -15.58
CA LEU A 530 -32.60 21.50 -16.58
C LEU A 530 -33.41 20.73 -17.64
N GLY A 531 -34.75 20.70 -17.55
CA GLY A 531 -35.61 19.95 -18.46
C GLY A 531 -35.57 18.45 -18.27
N LEU A 532 -35.21 18.00 -17.09
CA LEU A 532 -35.09 16.57 -16.70
C LEU A 532 -36.39 16.09 -16.07
N ARG A 533 -36.70 14.81 -16.23
CA ARG A 533 -37.79 14.13 -15.57
C ARG A 533 -37.33 13.65 -14.18
N ILE A 534 -38.24 13.69 -13.19
CA ILE A 534 -37.93 13.32 -11.81
C ILE A 534 -38.64 12.02 -11.45
N VAL A 535 -37.90 11.10 -10.87
CA VAL A 535 -38.38 9.82 -10.32
C VAL A 535 -38.12 9.80 -8.81
N ALA A 536 -39.16 9.50 -8.02
CA ALA A 536 -39.00 9.29 -6.59
C ALA A 536 -38.89 7.79 -6.26
N GLU A 537 -37.85 7.40 -5.53
CA GLU A 537 -37.59 6.02 -5.16
C GLU A 537 -38.00 5.69 -3.73
N GLY A 538 -38.30 4.43 -3.50
CA GLY A 538 -38.62 3.94 -2.16
C GLY A 538 -39.91 4.49 -1.58
N VAL A 539 -40.88 4.85 -2.41
CA VAL A 539 -42.19 5.30 -1.95
C VAL A 539 -42.94 4.14 -1.30
N GLU A 540 -43.23 4.25 0.00
CA GLU A 540 -43.88 3.22 0.79
C GLU A 540 -45.27 3.62 1.28
N LYS A 541 -45.60 4.93 1.28
CA LYS A 541 -46.84 5.46 1.79
C LYS A 541 -47.51 6.39 0.76
N GLN A 542 -48.86 6.44 0.80
CA GLN A 542 -49.65 7.34 -0.06
C GLN A 542 -49.31 8.81 0.20
N SER A 543 -49.12 9.19 1.45
CA SER A 543 -48.71 10.55 1.84
C SER A 543 -47.40 11.01 1.21
N GLN A 544 -46.38 10.12 1.09
CA GLN A 544 -45.13 10.43 0.39
C GLN A 544 -45.41 10.73 -1.11
N LEU A 545 -46.19 9.88 -1.77
CA LEU A 545 -46.56 10.05 -3.15
C LEU A 545 -47.31 11.39 -3.35
N ASP A 546 -48.29 11.71 -2.50
CA ASP A 546 -49.08 12.91 -2.59
C ASP A 546 -48.24 14.18 -2.41
N ILE A 547 -47.33 14.20 -1.42
CA ILE A 547 -46.44 15.34 -1.17
C ILE A 547 -45.47 15.55 -2.36
N LEU A 548 -44.82 14.50 -2.83
CA LEU A 548 -43.85 14.60 -3.92
C LEU A 548 -44.51 14.97 -5.25
N SER A 549 -45.73 14.44 -5.50
CA SER A 549 -46.53 14.80 -6.67
C SER A 549 -46.96 16.28 -6.65
N GLN A 550 -47.37 16.83 -5.48
CA GLN A 550 -47.68 18.26 -5.31
C GLN A 550 -46.49 19.17 -5.63
N HIS A 551 -45.25 18.67 -5.39
CA HIS A 551 -44.02 19.41 -5.71
C HIS A 551 -43.54 19.19 -7.16
N GLY A 552 -44.25 18.36 -7.95
CA GLY A 552 -44.00 18.18 -9.37
C GLY A 552 -43.13 16.96 -9.71
N CYS A 553 -43.00 15.99 -8.82
CA CYS A 553 -42.40 14.70 -9.18
C CYS A 553 -43.31 13.95 -10.13
N GLU A 554 -42.77 13.43 -11.26
CA GLU A 554 -43.57 12.85 -12.35
C GLU A 554 -43.70 11.34 -12.27
N GLU A 555 -42.69 10.63 -11.76
CA GLU A 555 -42.66 9.17 -11.69
C GLU A 555 -42.34 8.69 -10.29
N PHE A 556 -42.88 7.53 -9.92
CA PHE A 556 -42.78 6.98 -8.57
C PHE A 556 -42.45 5.50 -8.65
N GLN A 557 -41.57 5.04 -7.75
CA GLN A 557 -41.18 3.65 -7.58
C GLN A 557 -41.11 3.33 -6.09
N GLY A 558 -41.62 2.18 -5.69
CA GLY A 558 -41.52 1.73 -4.28
C GLY A 558 -42.56 0.67 -3.91
N PHE A 559 -42.52 0.22 -2.68
CA PHE A 559 -43.39 -0.85 -2.22
C PHE A 559 -44.87 -0.46 -2.09
N LEU A 560 -45.19 0.83 -2.06
CA LEU A 560 -46.55 1.30 -2.19
C LEU A 560 -47.16 0.85 -3.52
N ILE A 561 -46.39 0.84 -4.59
CA ILE A 561 -46.83 0.48 -5.94
C ILE A 561 -46.86 -1.03 -6.08
N ALA A 562 -45.72 -1.68 -5.92
CA ALA A 562 -45.53 -3.12 -5.79
C ALA A 562 -44.08 -3.47 -5.39
N PRO A 563 -43.86 -4.62 -4.78
CA PRO A 563 -42.52 -5.21 -4.71
C PRO A 563 -42.06 -5.60 -6.12
N PRO A 564 -40.75 -5.87 -6.32
CA PRO A 564 -40.23 -6.41 -7.58
C PRO A 564 -41.00 -7.68 -8.02
N LEU A 565 -41.44 -7.72 -9.25
CA LEU A 565 -42.29 -8.75 -9.83
C LEU A 565 -41.46 -9.75 -10.65
N ALA A 566 -41.85 -11.01 -10.65
CA ALA A 566 -41.31 -12.00 -11.58
C ALA A 566 -41.77 -11.68 -13.03
N PRO A 567 -41.01 -12.12 -14.07
CA PRO A 567 -41.31 -11.83 -15.46
C PRO A 567 -42.78 -12.15 -15.85
N GLU A 568 -43.30 -13.26 -15.35
CA GLU A 568 -44.65 -13.77 -15.66
C GLU A 568 -45.77 -12.86 -15.09
N GLN A 569 -45.47 -12.11 -14.04
CA GLN A 569 -46.42 -11.22 -13.36
C GLN A 569 -46.54 -9.86 -14.05
N VAL A 570 -45.50 -9.44 -14.80
CA VAL A 570 -45.41 -8.11 -15.42
C VAL A 570 -46.60 -7.80 -16.31
N ARG A 571 -46.95 -8.71 -17.23
CA ARG A 571 -48.12 -8.52 -18.14
C ARG A 571 -49.42 -8.32 -17.37
N GLY A 572 -49.68 -9.16 -16.37
CA GLY A 572 -50.89 -9.04 -15.55
C GLY A 572 -50.96 -7.72 -14.80
N PHE A 573 -49.83 -7.28 -14.25
CA PHE A 573 -49.71 -6.02 -13.54
C PHE A 573 -50.00 -4.79 -14.45
N VAL A 574 -49.44 -4.78 -15.66
CA VAL A 574 -49.67 -3.74 -16.66
C VAL A 574 -51.13 -3.66 -17.05
N MET A 575 -51.75 -4.80 -17.37
CA MET A 575 -53.15 -4.88 -17.79
C MET A 575 -54.13 -4.37 -16.72
N THR A 576 -53.81 -4.53 -15.44
CA THR A 576 -54.67 -4.07 -14.34
C THR A 576 -54.59 -2.56 -14.09
N ARG A 577 -53.51 -1.90 -14.54
CA ARG A 577 -53.23 -0.47 -14.29
C ARG A 577 -53.23 0.41 -15.54
N GLN A 578 -53.31 -0.16 -16.74
CA GLN A 578 -53.61 0.61 -17.97
C GLN A 578 -55.11 0.55 -18.20
N PRO A 579 -55.85 1.68 -18.21
CA PRO A 579 -57.24 1.67 -18.67
C PRO A 579 -57.23 1.20 -20.12
N ALA A 580 -58.11 0.26 -20.45
CA ALA A 580 -58.33 -0.16 -21.81
C ALA A 580 -58.55 1.11 -22.67
N SER A 581 -57.70 1.30 -23.69
CA SER A 581 -57.94 2.33 -24.70
C SER A 581 -59.32 2.02 -25.33
N LEU A 582 -60.29 2.85 -24.97
CA LEU A 582 -61.58 2.94 -25.65
C LEU A 582 -61.42 3.58 -27.02
#